data_1a0c8ff12fe909ee91cf2d876eecc178
#
_entry.id   1a0c8ff12fe909ee91cf2d876eecc178
#
_cell.length_a   1.000
_cell.length_b   1.000
_cell.length_c   1.000
_cell.angle_alpha   90.00
_cell.angle_beta   90.00
_cell.angle_gamma   90.00
#
_symmetry.space_group_name_H-M   'P 1'
#
loop_
_entity.id
_entity.type
_entity.pdbx_description
1 polymer ?
#
loop_
_entity_poly.entity_id
_entity_poly.type
_entity_poly.pdbx_seq_one_letter_code
_entity_poly.pdbx_strand_id
1 'polypeptide(L)'
;MKTMGQLSVILLICVLLGQGMWLNHVREIKMEEFRESANDALLNTTYKYLFDEGLNFGKNYRLTYSLIKNDSFYWYYDNKEGIIPIKSPDMVDKLGKLITYDCLCEHGLFDVLRLNKLYIDYLKEKGITENPILKVLNIEGEELQSTGNLKKNCNSIMTLPIELGYENKHQLLATFELPFIFRALSGILWVELIFMIGFIFCLVWQWCSIRMTMRSARIQTMGMTHLEHELKKPLATMISVVNGILEGKDSVLCPRDTTKLTMVKARLMKMADITDTMLTSLKTSVLMINREVIDLKFEMEMTTEMFSLIRPYARVGYRIAEGLEYPCLDK
;
A
#
# COMPACT_ATOMS: atom_id res chain seq x y z
N MET A 1 -24.57 0.92 -4.38
CA MET A 1 -24.16 0.56 -3.00
C MET A 1 -23.38 -0.76 -2.89
N LYS A 2 -23.85 -1.86 -3.46
CA LYS A 2 -23.07 -3.13 -3.50
C LYS A 2 -21.71 -2.95 -4.21
N THR A 3 -21.65 -2.16 -5.25
CA THR A 3 -20.43 -1.88 -6.02
C THR A 3 -19.35 -1.14 -5.25
N MET A 4 -19.70 -0.16 -4.39
CA MET A 4 -18.71 0.55 -3.58
C MET A 4 -18.08 -0.34 -2.49
N GLY A 5 -18.88 -1.21 -1.86
CA GLY A 5 -18.34 -2.18 -0.90
C GLY A 5 -17.41 -3.22 -1.57
N GLN A 6 -17.76 -3.65 -2.77
CA GLN A 6 -16.90 -4.55 -3.56
C GLN A 6 -15.60 -3.88 -3.99
N LEU A 7 -15.64 -2.61 -4.38
CA LEU A 7 -14.44 -1.84 -4.77
C LEU A 7 -13.48 -1.66 -3.58
N SER A 8 -14.00 -1.39 -2.38
CA SER A 8 -13.17 -1.29 -1.16
C SER A 8 -12.50 -2.61 -0.79
N VAL A 9 -13.19 -3.74 -0.97
CA VAL A 9 -12.62 -5.07 -0.71
C VAL A 9 -11.54 -5.39 -1.74
N ILE A 10 -11.76 -5.10 -3.03
CA ILE A 10 -10.76 -5.29 -4.08
C ILE A 10 -9.51 -4.45 -3.79
N LEU A 11 -9.70 -3.17 -3.43
CA LEU A 11 -8.59 -2.28 -3.10
C LEU A 11 -7.78 -2.82 -1.89
N LEU A 12 -8.46 -3.31 -0.86
CA LEU A 12 -7.81 -3.94 0.30
C LEU A 12 -6.95 -5.14 -0.12
N ILE A 13 -7.50 -6.03 -0.96
CA ILE A 13 -6.77 -7.19 -1.46
C ILE A 13 -5.54 -6.75 -2.27
N CYS A 14 -5.68 -5.77 -3.15
CA CYS A 14 -4.55 -5.24 -3.94
C CYS A 14 -3.45 -4.64 -3.05
N VAL A 15 -3.82 -3.91 -2.00
CA VAL A 15 -2.85 -3.35 -1.04
C VAL A 15 -2.12 -4.45 -0.29
N LEU A 16 -2.85 -5.46 0.22
CA LEU A 16 -2.25 -6.60 0.94
C LEU A 16 -1.30 -7.41 0.04
N LEU A 17 -1.68 -7.64 -1.21
CA LEU A 17 -0.81 -8.32 -2.18
C LEU A 17 0.43 -7.48 -2.49
N GLY A 18 0.28 -6.18 -2.70
CA GLY A 18 1.39 -5.26 -2.94
C GLY A 18 2.38 -5.23 -1.76
N GLN A 19 1.87 -5.16 -0.53
CA GLN A 19 2.68 -5.21 0.68
C GLN A 19 3.41 -6.56 0.83
N GLY A 20 2.72 -7.67 0.57
CA GLY A 20 3.33 -9.00 0.60
C GLY A 20 4.47 -9.14 -0.41
N MET A 21 4.28 -8.65 -1.64
CA MET A 21 5.33 -8.63 -2.67
C MET A 21 6.50 -7.73 -2.28
N TRP A 22 6.22 -6.53 -1.75
CA TRP A 22 7.26 -5.61 -1.30
C TRP A 22 8.08 -6.19 -0.14
N LEU A 23 7.42 -6.81 0.85
CA LEU A 23 8.08 -7.44 1.99
C LEU A 23 9.00 -8.60 1.54
N ASN A 24 8.53 -9.41 0.59
CA ASN A 24 9.36 -10.48 0.03
C ASN A 24 10.57 -9.91 -0.71
N HIS A 25 10.40 -8.85 -1.48
CA HIS A 25 11.49 -8.17 -2.19
C HIS A 25 12.53 -7.58 -1.22
N VAL A 26 12.08 -6.89 -0.17
CA VAL A 26 12.98 -6.37 0.88
C VAL A 26 13.73 -7.50 1.58
N ARG A 27 13.05 -8.62 1.85
CA ARG A 27 13.69 -9.82 2.41
C ARG A 27 14.80 -10.34 1.49
N GLU A 28 14.55 -10.45 0.21
CA GLU A 28 15.55 -10.92 -0.77
C GLU A 28 16.77 -10.00 -0.83
N ILE A 29 16.55 -8.68 -0.89
CA ILE A 29 17.64 -7.70 -0.87
C ILE A 29 18.48 -7.83 0.41
N LYS A 30 17.83 -7.91 1.57
CA LYS A 30 18.55 -8.05 2.86
C LYS A 30 19.28 -9.38 2.98
N MET A 31 18.76 -10.44 2.39
CA MET A 31 19.46 -11.73 2.33
C MET A 31 20.70 -11.64 1.46
N GLU A 32 20.64 -10.96 0.33
CA GLU A 32 21.78 -10.80 -0.57
C GLU A 32 22.85 -9.89 0.03
N GLU A 33 22.47 -8.73 0.60
CA GLU A 33 23.38 -7.86 1.35
C GLU A 33 24.11 -8.61 2.48
N PHE A 34 23.36 -9.45 3.21
CA PHE A 34 23.94 -10.29 4.24
C PHE A 34 24.93 -11.31 3.67
N ARG A 35 24.54 -12.01 2.58
CA ARG A 35 25.36 -13.00 1.91
C ARG A 35 26.67 -12.38 1.41
N GLU A 36 26.61 -11.23 0.75
CA GLU A 36 27.79 -10.50 0.27
C GLU A 36 28.68 -10.09 1.44
N SER A 37 28.13 -9.49 2.48
CA SER A 37 28.89 -9.06 3.65
C SER A 37 29.55 -10.23 4.38
N ALA A 38 28.84 -11.35 4.54
CA ALA A 38 29.36 -12.56 5.14
C ALA A 38 30.44 -13.22 4.26
N ASN A 39 30.25 -13.21 2.95
CA ASN A 39 31.22 -13.74 2.01
C ASN A 39 32.53 -12.94 1.99
N ASP A 40 32.43 -11.61 1.94
CA ASP A 40 33.59 -10.71 2.02
C ASP A 40 34.35 -10.89 3.35
N ALA A 41 33.60 -11.03 4.46
CA ALA A 41 34.17 -11.30 5.75
C ALA A 41 34.90 -12.66 5.76
N LEU A 42 34.30 -13.69 5.18
CA LEU A 42 34.92 -15.03 5.10
C LEU A 42 36.19 -15.01 4.27
N LEU A 43 36.15 -14.37 3.10
CA LEU A 43 37.29 -14.25 2.19
C LEU A 43 38.47 -13.53 2.88
N ASN A 44 38.20 -12.37 3.47
CA ASN A 44 39.22 -11.56 4.12
C ASN A 44 39.82 -12.29 5.34
N THR A 45 38.97 -12.94 6.15
CA THR A 45 39.44 -13.70 7.32
C THR A 45 40.27 -14.91 6.90
N THR A 46 39.83 -15.63 5.86
CA THR A 46 40.55 -16.79 5.35
C THR A 46 41.93 -16.37 4.80
N TYR A 47 41.98 -15.28 4.05
CA TYR A 47 43.25 -14.77 3.51
C TYR A 47 44.16 -14.29 4.62
N LYS A 48 43.68 -13.61 5.63
CA LYS A 48 44.45 -13.20 6.79
C LYS A 48 45.00 -14.41 7.57
N TYR A 49 44.14 -15.39 7.82
CA TYR A 49 44.53 -16.63 8.49
C TYR A 49 45.63 -17.37 7.74
N LEU A 50 45.48 -17.56 6.42
CA LEU A 50 46.49 -18.22 5.59
C LEU A 50 47.81 -17.43 5.52
N PHE A 51 47.73 -16.10 5.50
CA PHE A 51 48.92 -15.26 5.53
C PHE A 51 49.68 -15.40 6.90
N ASP A 52 48.95 -15.29 8.00
CA ASP A 52 49.54 -15.37 9.34
C ASP A 52 50.16 -16.77 9.63
N GLU A 53 49.42 -17.82 9.26
CA GLU A 53 49.91 -19.20 9.40
C GLU A 53 51.02 -19.50 8.38
N GLY A 54 50.94 -18.96 7.17
CA GLY A 54 52.03 -19.08 6.17
C GLY A 54 53.33 -18.46 6.63
N LEU A 55 53.28 -17.30 7.33
CA LEU A 55 54.45 -16.70 7.91
C LEU A 55 55.08 -17.58 9.04
N ASN A 56 54.21 -18.17 9.88
CA ASN A 56 54.65 -19.08 10.91
C ASN A 56 55.24 -20.39 10.33
N PHE A 57 54.56 -20.93 9.32
CA PHE A 57 55.00 -22.11 8.59
C PHE A 57 56.33 -21.87 7.87
N GLY A 58 56.48 -20.75 7.18
CA GLY A 58 57.73 -20.39 6.45
C GLY A 58 58.97 -20.32 7.31
N LYS A 59 58.82 -19.97 8.60
CA LYS A 59 59.95 -20.02 9.59
C LYS A 59 60.42 -21.45 9.86
N ASN A 60 59.51 -22.41 9.87
CA ASN A 60 59.80 -23.80 10.27
C ASN A 60 60.12 -24.69 9.06
N TYR A 61 59.50 -24.46 7.89
CA TYR A 61 59.48 -25.37 6.76
C TYR A 61 60.04 -24.74 5.43
N ARG A 62 60.66 -23.56 5.50
CA ARG A 62 61.28 -22.86 4.34
C ARG A 62 60.37 -22.70 3.12
N LEU A 63 59.11 -22.29 3.38
CA LEU A 63 58.24 -21.92 2.27
C LEU A 63 58.74 -20.65 1.60
N THR A 64 59.09 -20.71 0.31
CA THR A 64 59.59 -19.59 -0.47
C THR A 64 58.80 -19.43 -1.73
N TYR A 65 58.48 -18.18 -2.06
CA TYR A 65 57.87 -17.80 -3.33
C TYR A 65 58.79 -16.88 -4.10
N SER A 66 58.90 -17.02 -5.41
CA SER A 66 59.60 -16.09 -6.24
C SER A 66 58.89 -15.92 -7.59
N LEU A 67 58.93 -14.71 -8.12
CA LEU A 67 58.54 -14.44 -9.50
C LEU A 67 59.75 -14.72 -10.38
N ILE A 68 59.60 -15.61 -11.34
CA ILE A 68 60.62 -15.90 -12.34
C ILE A 68 60.43 -14.98 -13.56
N LYS A 69 61.51 -14.59 -14.24
CA LYS A 69 61.46 -13.95 -15.58
C LYS A 69 60.58 -14.81 -16.49
N ASN A 70 59.55 -14.26 -17.08
CA ASN A 70 58.56 -14.85 -17.96
C ASN A 70 57.18 -15.08 -17.31
N ASP A 71 56.75 -14.17 -16.41
CA ASP A 71 55.41 -14.20 -15.83
C ASP A 71 54.98 -15.58 -15.25
N SER A 72 55.95 -16.23 -14.58
CA SER A 72 55.73 -17.51 -13.93
C SER A 72 55.97 -17.39 -12.43
N PHE A 73 55.05 -18.00 -11.66
CA PHE A 73 55.15 -18.10 -10.22
C PHE A 73 55.83 -19.39 -9.83
N TYR A 74 57.00 -19.26 -9.15
CA TYR A 74 57.74 -20.39 -8.63
C TYR A 74 57.50 -20.49 -7.12
N TRP A 75 57.25 -21.71 -6.69
CA TRP A 75 57.14 -22.03 -5.28
C TRP A 75 58.00 -23.22 -4.91
N TYR A 76 58.53 -23.18 -3.72
CA TYR A 76 59.33 -24.25 -3.17
C TYR A 76 58.99 -24.45 -1.70
N TYR A 77 58.69 -25.70 -1.33
CA TYR A 77 58.42 -26.06 0.03
C TYR A 77 58.78 -27.55 0.24
N ASP A 78 59.48 -27.86 1.31
CA ASP A 78 59.78 -29.23 1.78
C ASP A 78 60.16 -30.23 0.67
N ASN A 79 61.16 -29.86 -0.15
CA ASN A 79 61.65 -30.60 -1.32
C ASN A 79 60.61 -30.74 -2.48
N LYS A 80 59.50 -30.06 -2.42
CA LYS A 80 58.58 -29.92 -3.53
C LYS A 80 58.77 -28.56 -4.17
N GLU A 81 58.73 -28.52 -5.49
CA GLU A 81 58.79 -27.29 -6.25
C GLU A 81 57.80 -27.31 -7.42
N GLY A 82 57.35 -26.15 -7.82
CA GLY A 82 56.43 -26.03 -8.93
C GLY A 82 56.52 -24.68 -9.61
N ILE A 83 56.21 -24.65 -10.88
CA ILE A 83 56.13 -23.45 -11.71
C ILE A 83 54.74 -23.32 -12.27
N ILE A 84 54.09 -22.20 -12.01
CA ILE A 84 52.72 -21.91 -12.46
C ILE A 84 52.77 -20.68 -13.36
N PRO A 85 52.25 -20.74 -14.60
CA PRO A 85 52.18 -19.56 -15.46
C PRO A 85 51.17 -18.54 -14.90
N ILE A 86 51.58 -17.27 -14.82
CA ILE A 86 50.76 -16.18 -14.31
C ILE A 86 50.11 -15.48 -15.49
N LYS A 87 48.77 -15.31 -15.41
CA LYS A 87 48.00 -14.56 -16.41
C LYS A 87 47.74 -13.10 -15.99
N SER A 88 47.85 -12.80 -14.69
CA SER A 88 47.61 -11.48 -14.12
C SER A 88 48.42 -11.30 -12.84
N PRO A 89 48.91 -10.09 -12.52
CA PRO A 89 49.63 -9.81 -11.26
C PRO A 89 48.85 -10.17 -10.00
N ASP A 90 47.55 -9.99 -10.00
CA ASP A 90 46.66 -10.32 -8.83
C ASP A 90 46.62 -11.82 -8.52
N MET A 91 47.01 -12.65 -9.51
CA MET A 91 47.05 -14.11 -9.38
C MET A 91 48.18 -14.57 -8.46
N VAL A 92 49.25 -13.78 -8.32
CA VAL A 92 50.40 -14.11 -7.48
C VAL A 92 50.02 -14.26 -6.01
N ASP A 93 49.29 -13.26 -5.49
CA ASP A 93 48.83 -13.25 -4.09
C ASP A 93 47.84 -14.37 -3.82
N LYS A 94 46.91 -14.61 -4.76
CA LYS A 94 45.98 -15.73 -4.69
C LYS A 94 46.67 -17.09 -4.68
N LEU A 95 47.65 -17.30 -5.60
CA LEU A 95 48.39 -18.55 -5.68
C LEU A 95 49.20 -18.82 -4.41
N GLY A 96 49.87 -17.79 -3.86
CA GLY A 96 50.59 -17.94 -2.60
C GLY A 96 49.71 -18.46 -1.48
N LYS A 97 48.49 -17.94 -1.36
CA LYS A 97 47.54 -18.37 -0.36
C LYS A 97 47.03 -19.78 -0.58
N LEU A 98 46.75 -20.16 -1.84
CA LEU A 98 46.30 -21.52 -2.18
C LEU A 98 47.39 -22.55 -1.88
N ILE A 99 48.63 -22.28 -2.21
CA ILE A 99 49.76 -23.17 -1.91
C ILE A 99 50.01 -23.23 -0.40
N THR A 100 49.89 -22.10 0.32
CA THR A 100 49.97 -22.11 1.80
C THR A 100 48.93 -23.04 2.40
N TYR A 101 47.73 -23.02 1.87
CA TYR A 101 46.64 -23.93 2.34
C TYR A 101 47.06 -25.40 2.14
N ASP A 102 47.52 -25.76 0.93
CA ASP A 102 47.95 -27.13 0.63
C ASP A 102 49.06 -27.58 1.58
N CYS A 103 50.06 -26.73 1.83
CA CYS A 103 51.14 -27.00 2.78
C CYS A 103 50.62 -27.21 4.21
N LEU A 104 49.67 -26.37 4.69
CA LEU A 104 49.09 -26.52 6.03
C LEU A 104 48.25 -27.79 6.13
N CYS A 105 47.55 -28.19 5.08
CA CYS A 105 46.78 -29.44 5.07
C CYS A 105 47.65 -30.67 5.11
N GLU A 106 48.71 -30.72 4.28
CA GLU A 106 49.63 -31.85 4.27
C GLU A 106 50.28 -32.10 5.65
N HIS A 107 50.57 -31.04 6.41
CA HIS A 107 51.15 -31.13 7.74
C HIS A 107 50.10 -31.23 8.88
N GLY A 108 48.83 -31.26 8.54
CA GLY A 108 47.75 -31.29 9.51
C GLY A 108 47.65 -30.06 10.41
N LEU A 109 48.16 -28.92 9.93
CA LEU A 109 48.21 -27.65 10.66
C LEU A 109 47.00 -26.74 10.36
N PHE A 110 46.19 -27.06 9.35
CA PHE A 110 44.98 -26.29 9.04
C PHE A 110 43.92 -26.53 10.13
N ASP A 111 43.61 -25.49 10.89
CA ASP A 111 42.60 -25.55 11.96
C ASP A 111 41.36 -24.73 11.64
N VAL A 112 40.27 -25.40 11.26
CA VAL A 112 38.99 -24.80 10.96
C VAL A 112 38.34 -24.13 12.15
N LEU A 113 38.60 -24.66 13.40
CA LEU A 113 38.03 -24.05 14.60
C LEU A 113 38.67 -22.71 14.91
N ARG A 114 39.99 -22.59 14.70
CA ARG A 114 40.70 -21.33 14.84
C ARG A 114 40.26 -20.31 13.79
N LEU A 115 40.11 -20.74 12.53
CA LEU A 115 39.60 -19.91 11.47
C LEU A 115 38.18 -19.42 11.81
N ASN A 116 37.31 -20.29 12.34
CA ASN A 116 35.95 -19.93 12.73
C ASN A 116 35.91 -18.86 13.82
N LYS A 117 36.80 -18.92 14.81
CA LYS A 117 36.92 -17.87 15.83
C LYS A 117 37.27 -16.52 15.23
N LEU A 118 38.30 -16.48 14.38
CA LEU A 118 38.66 -15.24 13.67
C LEU A 118 37.54 -14.71 12.81
N TYR A 119 36.81 -15.59 12.16
CA TYR A 119 35.67 -15.21 11.33
C TYR A 119 34.53 -14.63 12.18
N ILE A 120 34.19 -15.25 13.31
CA ILE A 120 33.18 -14.72 14.24
C ILE A 120 33.58 -13.33 14.76
N ASP A 121 34.83 -13.12 15.10
CA ASP A 121 35.27 -11.81 15.57
C ASP A 121 35.22 -10.74 14.47
N TYR A 122 35.56 -11.09 13.25
CA TYR A 122 35.42 -10.17 12.13
C TYR A 122 33.95 -9.89 11.77
N LEU A 123 33.07 -10.87 11.86
CA LEU A 123 31.62 -10.69 11.68
C LEU A 123 31.05 -9.72 12.73
N LYS A 124 31.49 -9.82 13.99
CA LYS A 124 31.07 -8.88 15.05
C LYS A 124 31.49 -7.44 14.76
N GLU A 125 32.69 -7.23 14.21
CA GLU A 125 33.13 -5.91 13.78
C GLU A 125 32.24 -5.33 12.67
N LYS A 126 31.66 -6.19 11.82
CA LYS A 126 30.68 -5.84 10.78
C LYS A 126 29.23 -5.73 11.31
N GLY A 127 29.01 -5.94 12.60
CA GLY A 127 27.68 -5.91 13.22
C GLY A 127 26.87 -7.19 13.05
N ILE A 128 27.48 -8.27 12.56
CA ILE A 128 26.85 -9.59 12.40
C ILE A 128 27.15 -10.41 13.67
N THR A 129 26.10 -10.71 14.44
CA THR A 129 26.24 -11.40 15.74
C THR A 129 26.01 -12.91 15.69
N GLU A 130 25.66 -13.42 14.53
CA GLU A 130 25.34 -14.83 14.31
C GLU A 130 26.60 -15.69 14.25
N ASN A 131 26.48 -16.89 14.81
CA ASN A 131 27.55 -17.87 14.78
C ASN A 131 27.45 -18.72 13.51
N PRO A 132 28.39 -18.59 12.58
CA PRO A 132 28.46 -19.43 11.40
C PRO A 132 28.94 -20.84 11.73
N ILE A 133 28.52 -21.78 10.91
CA ILE A 133 29.11 -23.10 10.83
C ILE A 133 29.97 -23.14 9.58
N LEU A 134 31.29 -23.24 9.77
CA LEU A 134 32.21 -23.42 8.65
C LEU A 134 32.27 -24.89 8.25
N LYS A 135 32.26 -25.13 6.94
CA LYS A 135 32.41 -26.44 6.33
C LYS A 135 33.48 -26.39 5.25
N VAL A 136 34.37 -27.36 5.29
CA VAL A 136 35.33 -27.61 4.23
C VAL A 136 34.86 -28.83 3.45
N LEU A 137 34.62 -28.65 2.16
CA LEU A 137 34.17 -29.69 1.26
C LEU A 137 35.28 -30.06 0.28
N ASN A 138 35.28 -31.33 -0.17
CA ASN A 138 36.10 -31.74 -1.31
C ASN A 138 35.41 -31.33 -2.64
N ILE A 139 36.04 -31.63 -3.78
CA ILE A 139 35.48 -31.34 -5.11
C ILE A 139 34.15 -32.05 -5.34
N GLU A 140 33.95 -33.19 -4.73
CA GLU A 140 32.74 -34.02 -4.85
C GLU A 140 31.60 -33.53 -3.94
N GLY A 141 31.85 -32.50 -3.11
CA GLY A 141 30.90 -31.91 -2.18
C GLY A 141 30.78 -32.67 -0.86
N GLU A 142 31.67 -33.62 -0.58
CA GLU A 142 31.73 -34.32 0.71
C GLU A 142 32.36 -33.44 1.79
N GLU A 143 31.81 -33.50 2.99
CA GLU A 143 32.27 -32.72 4.13
C GLU A 143 33.53 -33.36 4.71
N LEU A 144 34.66 -32.65 4.60
CA LEU A 144 35.94 -33.08 5.18
C LEU A 144 36.08 -32.63 6.64
N GLN A 145 35.70 -31.40 6.92
CA GLN A 145 35.76 -30.79 8.24
C GLN A 145 34.58 -29.85 8.45
N SER A 146 34.07 -29.78 9.69
CA SER A 146 32.99 -28.88 10.07
C SER A 146 33.16 -28.39 11.49
N THR A 147 32.77 -27.15 11.76
CA THR A 147 32.76 -26.58 13.11
C THR A 147 31.49 -26.89 13.91
N GLY A 148 30.51 -27.50 13.30
CA GLY A 148 29.25 -27.88 13.95
C GLY A 148 28.26 -28.56 13.00
N ASN A 149 27.17 -29.06 13.57
CA ASN A 149 26.09 -29.68 12.79
C ASN A 149 24.87 -28.75 12.73
N LEU A 150 24.32 -28.57 11.53
CA LEU A 150 23.05 -27.89 11.35
C LEU A 150 21.90 -28.70 11.97
N LYS A 151 20.99 -28.05 12.65
CA LYS A 151 19.74 -28.65 13.10
C LYS A 151 18.91 -29.10 11.88
N LYS A 152 18.46 -30.32 11.89
CA LYS A 152 17.87 -31.07 10.77
C LYS A 152 16.66 -30.42 10.07
N ASN A 153 16.14 -29.28 10.55
CA ASN A 153 14.95 -28.58 9.99
C ASN A 153 15.07 -27.05 9.94
N CYS A 154 16.29 -26.50 9.97
CA CYS A 154 16.45 -25.05 9.88
C CYS A 154 16.74 -24.67 8.42
N ASN A 155 15.97 -23.70 7.92
CA ASN A 155 16.36 -23.01 6.71
C ASN A 155 17.70 -22.32 6.96
N SER A 156 18.68 -22.50 6.11
CA SER A 156 20.04 -21.96 6.26
C SER A 156 20.41 -21.12 5.05
N ILE A 157 21.22 -20.08 5.30
CA ILE A 157 21.89 -19.33 4.24
C ILE A 157 23.30 -19.82 4.14
N MET A 158 23.77 -20.05 2.91
CA MET A 158 25.14 -20.40 2.62
C MET A 158 25.84 -19.23 1.93
N THR A 159 27.10 -18.99 2.28
CA THR A 159 27.98 -18.10 1.53
C THR A 159 28.35 -18.73 0.17
N LEU A 160 28.95 -17.94 -0.69
CA LEU A 160 29.58 -18.49 -1.89
C LEU A 160 30.79 -19.36 -1.49
N PRO A 161 31.04 -20.46 -2.22
CA PRO A 161 32.20 -21.32 -1.94
C PRO A 161 33.50 -20.57 -2.25
N ILE A 162 34.44 -20.58 -1.30
CA ILE A 162 35.77 -20.07 -1.47
C ILE A 162 36.70 -21.24 -1.79
N GLU A 163 37.32 -21.19 -2.94
CA GLU A 163 38.33 -22.20 -3.34
C GLU A 163 39.54 -22.14 -2.41
N LEU A 164 39.92 -23.28 -1.83
CA LEU A 164 41.09 -23.48 -1.02
C LEU A 164 41.97 -24.56 -1.64
N GLY A 165 43.28 -24.25 -1.72
CA GLY A 165 44.28 -25.18 -2.28
C GLY A 165 44.40 -25.12 -3.80
N TYR A 166 45.59 -25.28 -4.25
CA TYR A 166 45.89 -25.38 -5.67
C TYR A 166 45.78 -26.83 -6.16
N GLU A 167 46.29 -27.77 -5.37
CA GLU A 167 46.26 -29.21 -5.69
C GLU A 167 44.95 -29.86 -5.15
N ASN A 168 44.60 -29.61 -3.93
CA ASN A 168 43.47 -30.24 -3.25
C ASN A 168 42.11 -29.70 -3.67
N LYS A 169 42.05 -28.45 -4.18
CA LYS A 169 40.80 -27.81 -4.66
C LYS A 169 39.61 -27.94 -3.73
N HIS A 170 39.85 -27.82 -2.42
CA HIS A 170 38.77 -27.82 -1.44
C HIS A 170 37.93 -26.55 -1.53
N GLN A 171 36.74 -26.59 -0.96
CA GLN A 171 35.82 -25.47 -0.90
C GLN A 171 35.47 -25.16 0.54
N LEU A 172 35.60 -23.88 0.92
CA LEU A 172 35.18 -23.38 2.22
C LEU A 172 33.84 -22.70 2.09
N LEU A 173 32.89 -23.08 2.93
CA LEU A 173 31.54 -22.50 3.01
C LEU A 173 31.23 -22.13 4.46
N ALA A 174 30.56 -21.00 4.63
CA ALA A 174 29.92 -20.67 5.91
C ALA A 174 28.40 -20.83 5.77
N THR A 175 27.81 -21.45 6.77
CA THR A 175 26.35 -21.67 6.82
C THR A 175 25.81 -21.00 8.07
N PHE A 176 24.75 -20.22 7.90
CA PHE A 176 24.07 -19.50 8.97
C PHE A 176 22.64 -20.02 9.16
N GLU A 177 22.20 -20.17 10.42
CA GLU A 177 20.81 -20.52 10.72
C GLU A 177 19.90 -19.29 10.58
N LEU A 178 18.71 -19.48 10.02
CA LEU A 178 17.76 -18.42 9.64
C LEU A 178 17.03 -17.60 10.73
N PRO A 179 17.01 -17.94 12.04
CA PRO A 179 16.32 -17.08 13.03
C PRO A 179 16.72 -15.61 12.99
N PHE A 180 17.89 -15.33 12.45
CA PHE A 180 18.50 -14.02 12.31
C PHE A 180 17.74 -13.06 11.37
N ILE A 181 17.21 -13.55 10.21
CA ILE A 181 16.53 -12.69 9.24
C ILE A 181 15.28 -12.04 9.85
N PHE A 182 14.59 -12.76 10.74
CA PHE A 182 13.47 -12.20 11.48
C PHE A 182 13.89 -11.07 12.42
N ARG A 183 15.09 -11.14 13.00
CA ARG A 183 15.61 -10.10 13.90
C ARG A 183 16.07 -8.85 13.12
N ALA A 184 16.75 -9.02 12.01
CA ALA A 184 17.17 -7.93 11.14
C ALA A 184 16.00 -7.23 10.45
N LEU A 185 14.94 -7.98 10.09
CA LEU A 185 13.70 -7.43 9.55
C LEU A 185 12.74 -6.90 10.62
N SER A 186 12.95 -7.19 11.90
CA SER A 186 11.98 -6.85 12.95
C SER A 186 11.59 -5.37 12.95
N GLY A 187 12.53 -4.46 12.77
CA GLY A 187 12.26 -3.02 12.70
C GLY A 187 11.35 -2.66 11.53
N ILE A 188 11.59 -3.22 10.35
CA ILE A 188 10.80 -2.99 9.14
C ILE A 188 9.42 -3.61 9.29
N LEU A 189 9.32 -4.81 9.85
CA LEU A 189 8.06 -5.50 10.12
C LEU A 189 7.16 -4.70 11.08
N TRP A 190 7.73 -4.07 12.12
CA TRP A 190 6.97 -3.23 13.04
C TRP A 190 6.40 -1.99 12.36
N VAL A 191 7.18 -1.33 11.51
CA VAL A 191 6.71 -0.17 10.73
C VAL A 191 5.56 -0.59 9.79
N GLU A 192 5.71 -1.71 9.09
CA GLU A 192 4.70 -2.25 8.20
C GLU A 192 3.41 -2.63 8.94
N LEU A 193 3.54 -3.26 10.11
CA LEU A 193 2.40 -3.60 10.96
C LEU A 193 1.63 -2.34 11.39
N ILE A 194 2.32 -1.26 11.75
CA ILE A 194 1.69 0.01 12.10
C ILE A 194 0.93 0.60 10.90
N PHE A 195 1.53 0.58 9.71
CA PHE A 195 0.85 1.03 8.49
C PHE A 195 -0.39 0.19 8.18
N MET A 196 -0.30 -1.14 8.29
CA MET A 196 -1.45 -2.03 8.11
C MET A 196 -2.60 -1.72 9.08
N ILE A 197 -2.28 -1.56 10.36
CA ILE A 197 -3.27 -1.21 11.38
C ILE A 197 -3.92 0.14 11.05
N GLY A 198 -3.11 1.16 10.69
CA GLY A 198 -3.60 2.47 10.29
C GLY A 198 -4.53 2.41 9.07
N PHE A 199 -4.18 1.62 8.08
CA PHE A 199 -5.01 1.43 6.89
C PHE A 199 -6.35 0.75 7.19
N ILE A 200 -6.32 -0.32 8.01
CA ILE A 200 -7.55 -0.99 8.47
C ILE A 200 -8.44 -0.02 9.25
N PHE A 201 -7.85 0.79 10.13
CA PHE A 201 -8.57 1.81 10.87
C PHE A 201 -9.25 2.84 9.94
N CYS A 202 -8.55 3.32 8.91
CA CYS A 202 -9.13 4.22 7.91
C CYS A 202 -10.32 3.58 7.17
N LEU A 203 -10.22 2.32 6.79
CA LEU A 203 -11.32 1.60 6.12
C LEU A 203 -12.54 1.44 7.05
N VAL A 204 -12.33 1.08 8.30
CA VAL A 204 -13.41 0.98 9.30
C VAL A 204 -14.05 2.33 9.53
N TRP A 205 -13.24 3.40 9.64
CA TRP A 205 -13.74 4.77 9.77
C TRP A 205 -14.60 5.19 8.59
N GLN A 206 -14.13 4.96 7.35
CA GLN A 206 -14.90 5.23 6.14
C GLN A 206 -16.22 4.44 6.12
N TRP A 207 -16.18 3.17 6.48
CA TRP A 207 -17.38 2.34 6.56
C TRP A 207 -18.40 2.86 7.57
N CYS A 208 -17.94 3.26 8.77
CA CYS A 208 -18.80 3.87 9.79
C CYS A 208 -19.39 5.19 9.32
N SER A 209 -18.59 6.05 8.69
CA SER A 209 -19.02 7.33 8.12
C SER A 209 -20.10 7.14 7.05
N ILE A 210 -19.91 6.22 6.11
CA ILE A 210 -20.91 5.89 5.08
C ILE A 210 -22.20 5.37 5.73
N ARG A 211 -22.10 4.51 6.74
CA ARG A 211 -23.30 4.01 7.46
C ARG A 211 -24.05 5.13 8.17
N MET A 212 -23.35 6.06 8.81
CA MET A 212 -23.99 7.21 9.48
C MET A 212 -24.71 8.10 8.47
N THR A 213 -24.05 8.43 7.36
CA THR A 213 -24.65 9.24 6.28
C THR A 213 -25.90 8.57 5.71
N MET A 214 -25.85 7.25 5.50
CA MET A 214 -27.01 6.49 5.03
C MET A 214 -28.16 6.45 6.02
N ARG A 215 -27.86 6.36 7.32
CA ARG A 215 -28.91 6.43 8.38
C ARG A 215 -29.57 7.80 8.37
N SER A 216 -28.79 8.87 8.30
CA SER A 216 -29.32 10.23 8.21
C SER A 216 -30.18 10.43 6.96
N ALA A 217 -29.75 9.96 5.82
CA ALA A 217 -30.53 10.01 4.58
C ALA A 217 -31.84 9.23 4.68
N ARG A 218 -31.85 8.04 5.30
CA ARG A 218 -33.08 7.27 5.52
C ARG A 218 -34.06 7.98 6.46
N ILE A 219 -33.56 8.58 7.54
CA ILE A 219 -34.40 9.33 8.47
C ILE A 219 -35.03 10.54 7.79
N GLN A 220 -34.24 11.27 6.97
CA GLN A 220 -34.74 12.37 6.15
C GLN A 220 -35.82 11.90 5.17
N THR A 221 -35.61 10.79 4.47
CA THR A 221 -36.59 10.25 3.50
C THR A 221 -37.86 9.81 4.20
N MET A 222 -37.78 9.17 5.35
CA MET A 222 -38.97 8.79 6.15
C MET A 222 -39.75 10.01 6.67
N GLY A 223 -39.02 11.02 7.20
CA GLY A 223 -39.61 12.27 7.63
C GLY A 223 -40.35 13.00 6.50
N MET A 224 -39.73 13.01 5.28
CA MET A 224 -40.36 13.60 4.09
C MET A 224 -41.64 12.86 3.66
N THR A 225 -41.63 11.54 3.69
CA THR A 225 -42.83 10.76 3.31
C THR A 225 -43.99 11.06 4.26
N HIS A 226 -43.70 11.25 5.55
CA HIS A 226 -44.70 11.64 6.52
C HIS A 226 -45.24 13.06 6.25
N LEU A 227 -44.34 14.01 6.00
CA LEU A 227 -44.69 15.39 5.62
C LEU A 227 -45.53 15.44 4.36
N GLU A 228 -45.23 14.65 3.35
CA GLU A 228 -46.01 14.52 2.12
C GLU A 228 -47.46 14.14 2.42
N HIS A 229 -47.69 13.12 3.23
CA HIS A 229 -49.02 12.71 3.60
C HIS A 229 -49.75 13.76 4.46
N GLU A 230 -49.03 14.43 5.36
CA GLU A 230 -49.60 15.45 6.25
C GLU A 230 -49.94 16.74 5.50
N LEU A 231 -49.21 17.09 4.44
CA LEU A 231 -49.48 18.26 3.61
C LEU A 231 -50.55 17.99 2.56
N LYS A 232 -50.55 16.81 1.91
CA LYS A 232 -51.56 16.44 0.90
C LYS A 232 -52.99 16.38 1.46
N LYS A 233 -53.16 15.87 2.68
CA LYS A 233 -54.49 15.77 3.28
C LYS A 233 -55.22 17.10 3.46
N PRO A 234 -54.64 18.14 4.13
CA PRO A 234 -55.31 19.41 4.29
C PRO A 234 -55.52 20.14 2.95
N LEU A 235 -54.56 20.05 2.03
CA LEU A 235 -54.72 20.61 0.69
C LEU A 235 -55.87 19.98 -0.07
N ALA A 236 -55.96 18.66 -0.13
CA ALA A 236 -57.08 17.93 -0.73
C ALA A 236 -58.42 18.28 -0.09
N THR A 237 -58.44 18.40 1.24
CA THR A 237 -59.64 18.81 1.95
C THR A 237 -60.09 20.23 1.59
N MET A 238 -59.15 21.19 1.52
CA MET A 238 -59.47 22.57 1.14
C MET A 238 -59.94 22.65 -0.32
N ILE A 239 -59.33 21.93 -1.26
CA ILE A 239 -59.76 21.85 -2.62
C ILE A 239 -61.18 21.24 -2.74
N SER A 240 -61.46 20.19 -1.94
CA SER A 240 -62.78 19.56 -1.90
C SER A 240 -63.89 20.51 -1.38
N VAL A 241 -63.57 21.25 -0.29
CA VAL A 241 -64.48 22.26 0.26
C VAL A 241 -64.76 23.37 -0.75
N VAL A 242 -63.71 23.89 -1.38
CA VAL A 242 -63.89 24.95 -2.41
C VAL A 242 -64.69 24.41 -3.60
N ASN A 243 -64.46 23.20 -4.04
CA ASN A 243 -65.28 22.56 -5.09
C ASN A 243 -66.75 22.39 -4.64
N GLY A 244 -66.98 21.92 -3.40
CA GLY A 244 -68.32 21.78 -2.88
C GLY A 244 -69.11 23.09 -2.86
N ILE A 245 -68.44 24.22 -2.53
CA ILE A 245 -69.03 25.56 -2.54
C ILE A 245 -69.35 26.02 -3.99
N LEU A 246 -68.41 25.74 -4.96
CA LEU A 246 -68.59 26.12 -6.36
C LEU A 246 -69.66 25.28 -7.06
N GLU A 247 -69.83 24.01 -6.73
CA GLU A 247 -70.76 23.07 -7.33
C GLU A 247 -72.13 23.04 -6.62
N GLY A 248 -72.25 23.64 -5.45
CA GLY A 248 -73.51 23.66 -4.64
C GLY A 248 -74.63 24.41 -5.38
N LYS A 249 -75.70 23.69 -5.74
CA LYS A 249 -76.83 24.20 -6.49
C LYS A 249 -77.68 25.23 -5.74
N ASP A 250 -77.52 25.34 -4.44
CA ASP A 250 -78.37 26.19 -3.57
C ASP A 250 -77.71 27.51 -3.16
N SER A 251 -76.45 27.75 -3.54
CA SER A 251 -75.77 28.97 -3.21
C SER A 251 -75.90 29.97 -4.33
N VAL A 252 -76.72 30.99 -4.18
CA VAL A 252 -76.74 32.22 -5.02
C VAL A 252 -75.47 32.99 -4.69
N LEU A 253 -74.35 32.45 -5.14
CA LEU A 253 -73.09 33.16 -5.06
C LEU A 253 -73.08 34.34 -6.02
N CYS A 254 -72.73 35.53 -5.52
CA CYS A 254 -72.53 36.69 -6.36
C CYS A 254 -71.41 36.38 -7.37
N PRO A 255 -71.49 36.77 -8.65
CA PRO A 255 -70.45 36.52 -9.69
C PRO A 255 -69.06 36.87 -9.22
N ARG A 256 -68.93 37.88 -8.37
CA ARG A 256 -67.66 38.31 -7.77
C ARG A 256 -67.09 37.30 -6.78
N ASP A 257 -67.93 36.58 -6.04
CA ASP A 257 -67.49 35.58 -5.07
C ASP A 257 -67.14 34.25 -5.72
N THR A 258 -67.83 33.91 -6.81
CA THR A 258 -67.48 32.75 -7.67
C THR A 258 -66.09 32.95 -8.29
N THR A 259 -65.76 34.14 -8.77
CA THR A 259 -64.42 34.46 -9.30
C THR A 259 -63.36 34.33 -8.21
N LYS A 260 -63.59 34.82 -6.99
CA LYS A 260 -62.67 34.69 -5.87
C LYS A 260 -62.42 33.22 -5.47
N LEU A 261 -63.47 32.41 -5.41
CA LEU A 261 -63.36 30.98 -5.09
C LEU A 261 -62.59 30.20 -6.20
N THR A 262 -62.80 30.54 -7.43
CA THR A 262 -62.06 29.95 -8.55
C THR A 262 -60.59 30.30 -8.49
N MET A 263 -60.20 31.53 -8.11
CA MET A 263 -58.82 31.92 -7.89
C MET A 263 -58.21 31.21 -6.67
N VAL A 264 -58.92 31.04 -5.59
CA VAL A 264 -58.45 30.27 -4.41
C VAL A 264 -58.22 28.83 -4.78
N LYS A 265 -59.14 28.21 -5.54
CA LYS A 265 -58.93 26.85 -6.06
C LYS A 265 -57.67 26.70 -6.92
N ALA A 266 -57.47 27.62 -7.87
CA ALA A 266 -56.31 27.62 -8.72
C ALA A 266 -54.98 27.68 -7.91
N ARG A 267 -54.99 28.53 -6.85
CA ARG A 267 -53.82 28.62 -5.99
C ARG A 267 -53.58 27.41 -5.11
N LEU A 268 -54.61 26.80 -4.57
CA LEU A 268 -54.49 25.57 -3.86
C LEU A 268 -53.95 24.44 -4.70
N MET A 269 -54.37 24.36 -5.97
CA MET A 269 -53.82 23.42 -6.94
C MET A 269 -52.33 23.71 -7.23
N LYS A 270 -51.94 24.98 -7.46
CA LYS A 270 -50.54 25.35 -7.67
C LYS A 270 -49.69 25.03 -6.43
N MET A 271 -50.22 25.25 -5.21
CA MET A 271 -49.52 24.86 -3.97
C MET A 271 -49.35 23.32 -3.86
N ALA A 272 -50.33 22.55 -4.25
CA ALA A 272 -50.24 21.10 -4.27
C ALA A 272 -49.16 20.61 -5.22
N ASP A 273 -49.10 21.19 -6.45
CA ASP A 273 -48.08 20.85 -7.45
C ASP A 273 -46.66 21.23 -7.02
N ILE A 274 -46.49 22.42 -6.44
CA ILE A 274 -45.19 22.86 -5.89
C ILE A 274 -44.75 21.93 -4.76
N THR A 275 -45.67 21.56 -3.87
CA THR A 275 -45.38 20.65 -2.75
C THR A 275 -44.96 19.27 -3.27
N ASP A 276 -45.66 18.76 -4.27
CA ASP A 276 -45.33 17.46 -4.90
C ASP A 276 -43.99 17.49 -5.63
N THR A 277 -43.69 18.58 -6.32
CA THR A 277 -42.39 18.78 -7.03
C THR A 277 -41.26 18.89 -6.03
N MET A 278 -41.42 19.68 -4.96
CA MET A 278 -40.41 19.80 -3.89
C MET A 278 -40.16 18.46 -3.20
N LEU A 279 -41.18 17.73 -2.87
CA LEU A 279 -41.05 16.44 -2.19
C LEU A 279 -40.42 15.38 -3.09
N THR A 280 -40.72 15.42 -4.39
CA THR A 280 -40.11 14.51 -5.37
C THR A 280 -38.63 14.83 -5.59
N SER A 281 -38.27 16.08 -5.74
CA SER A 281 -36.86 16.50 -5.89
C SER A 281 -36.03 16.20 -4.66
N LEU A 282 -36.59 16.34 -3.47
CA LEU A 282 -35.93 15.97 -2.21
C LEU A 282 -35.77 14.44 -2.05
N LYS A 283 -36.75 13.65 -2.54
CA LYS A 283 -36.66 12.17 -2.54
C LYS A 283 -35.60 11.66 -3.50
N THR A 284 -35.46 12.27 -4.66
CA THR A 284 -34.51 11.84 -5.68
C THR A 284 -33.11 12.39 -5.48
N SER A 285 -32.92 13.33 -4.56
CA SER A 285 -31.67 14.10 -4.38
C SER A 285 -31.17 14.75 -5.67
N VAL A 286 -32.05 14.90 -6.64
CA VAL A 286 -31.76 15.52 -7.93
C VAL A 286 -32.71 16.69 -8.08
N LEU A 287 -32.15 17.89 -8.03
CA LEU A 287 -32.87 19.10 -8.45
C LEU A 287 -33.10 18.98 -9.96
N MET A 288 -34.31 18.56 -10.33
CA MET A 288 -34.76 18.65 -11.70
C MET A 288 -35.10 20.12 -11.98
N ILE A 289 -34.17 20.85 -12.54
CA ILE A 289 -34.38 22.22 -12.99
C ILE A 289 -35.25 22.11 -14.25
N ASN A 290 -36.54 22.40 -14.10
CA ASN A 290 -37.46 22.46 -15.23
C ASN A 290 -37.51 23.91 -15.70
N ARG A 291 -36.72 24.22 -16.72
CA ARG A 291 -36.67 25.56 -17.32
C ARG A 291 -37.84 25.72 -18.30
N GLU A 292 -38.80 26.51 -17.90
CA GLU A 292 -39.93 26.89 -18.76
C GLU A 292 -39.86 28.38 -19.07
N VAL A 293 -40.34 28.73 -20.25
CA VAL A 293 -40.53 30.11 -20.62
C VAL A 293 -41.79 30.62 -19.93
N ILE A 294 -41.63 31.56 -19.00
CA ILE A 294 -42.73 32.12 -18.21
C ILE A 294 -43.12 33.45 -18.82
N ASP A 295 -44.40 33.64 -19.06
CA ASP A 295 -44.97 34.96 -19.37
C ASP A 295 -45.02 35.77 -18.06
N LEU A 296 -43.98 36.54 -17.81
CA LEU A 296 -43.83 37.32 -16.60
C LEU A 296 -44.93 38.39 -16.51
N LYS A 297 -45.40 38.92 -17.62
CA LYS A 297 -46.46 39.90 -17.66
C LYS A 297 -47.78 39.30 -17.16
N PHE A 298 -48.15 38.13 -17.66
CA PHE A 298 -49.34 37.40 -17.22
C PHE A 298 -49.28 37.06 -15.70
N GLU A 299 -48.18 36.59 -15.22
CA GLU A 299 -47.98 36.23 -13.78
C GLU A 299 -48.05 37.48 -12.87
N MET A 300 -47.51 38.60 -13.33
CA MET A 300 -47.53 39.87 -12.61
C MET A 300 -48.95 40.51 -12.65
N GLU A 301 -49.67 40.45 -13.74
CA GLU A 301 -51.06 40.87 -13.85
C GLU A 301 -51.97 40.08 -12.89
N MET A 302 -51.88 38.75 -12.92
CA MET A 302 -52.57 37.85 -12.03
C MET A 302 -52.29 38.19 -10.52
N THR A 303 -51.04 38.45 -10.24
CA THR A 303 -50.60 38.79 -8.83
C THR A 303 -51.16 40.14 -8.39
N THR A 304 -51.14 41.12 -9.28
CA THR A 304 -51.62 42.47 -9.02
C THR A 304 -53.14 42.48 -8.82
N GLU A 305 -53.87 41.74 -9.68
CA GLU A 305 -55.30 41.60 -9.63
C GLU A 305 -55.74 40.94 -8.32
N MET A 306 -55.04 39.89 -7.90
CA MET A 306 -55.29 39.26 -6.63
C MET A 306 -55.00 40.13 -5.43
N PHE A 307 -53.94 40.92 -5.47
CA PHE A 307 -53.61 41.84 -4.38
C PHE A 307 -54.69 42.94 -4.27
N SER A 308 -55.23 43.40 -5.38
CA SER A 308 -56.37 44.35 -5.41
C SER A 308 -57.66 43.77 -4.84
N LEU A 309 -57.89 42.48 -5.00
CA LEU A 309 -59.03 41.78 -4.41
C LEU A 309 -58.90 41.66 -2.85
N ILE A 310 -57.71 41.46 -2.35
CA ILE A 310 -57.42 41.32 -0.89
C ILE A 310 -57.41 42.70 -0.21
N ARG A 311 -56.88 43.70 -0.90
CA ARG A 311 -56.77 45.09 -0.43
C ARG A 311 -57.30 46.09 -1.46
N PRO A 312 -58.61 46.34 -1.53
CA PRO A 312 -59.20 47.14 -2.58
C PRO A 312 -58.77 48.62 -2.60
N TYR A 313 -58.19 49.11 -1.54
CA TYR A 313 -57.66 50.48 -1.46
C TYR A 313 -56.21 50.65 -1.81
N ALA A 314 -55.48 49.50 -2.05
CA ALA A 314 -54.06 49.54 -2.41
C ALA A 314 -53.92 49.52 -3.95
N ARG A 315 -53.25 50.51 -4.52
CA ARG A 315 -52.87 50.51 -5.94
C ARG A 315 -51.48 49.90 -6.05
N VAL A 316 -51.40 48.70 -6.63
CA VAL A 316 -50.14 48.02 -6.93
C VAL A 316 -49.89 48.11 -8.41
N GLY A 317 -48.75 48.63 -8.81
CA GLY A 317 -48.27 48.65 -10.17
C GLY A 317 -46.95 47.92 -10.31
N TYR A 318 -46.71 47.30 -11.41
CA TYR A 318 -45.43 46.65 -11.73
C TYR A 318 -44.85 47.26 -13.03
N ARG A 319 -43.53 47.13 -13.20
CA ARG A 319 -42.84 47.50 -14.42
C ARG A 319 -41.89 46.39 -14.79
N ILE A 320 -42.01 45.84 -15.98
CA ILE A 320 -41.11 44.85 -16.53
C ILE A 320 -40.11 45.56 -17.44
N ALA A 321 -38.81 45.31 -17.28
CA ALA A 321 -37.78 45.88 -18.16
C ALA A 321 -37.87 45.23 -19.55
N GLU A 322 -37.56 46.02 -20.59
CA GLU A 322 -37.55 45.53 -21.98
C GLU A 322 -36.58 44.34 -22.11
N GLY A 323 -37.02 43.26 -22.72
CA GLY A 323 -36.25 42.01 -22.88
C GLY A 323 -36.45 40.98 -21.80
N LEU A 324 -37.18 41.26 -20.71
CA LEU A 324 -37.51 40.31 -19.63
C LEU A 324 -38.96 39.82 -19.63
N GLU A 325 -39.65 40.01 -20.73
CA GLU A 325 -41.09 39.64 -20.84
C GLU A 325 -41.27 38.09 -20.76
N TYR A 326 -40.31 37.35 -21.30
CA TYR A 326 -40.32 35.89 -21.36
C TYR A 326 -39.00 35.28 -20.84
N PRO A 327 -38.67 35.46 -19.58
CA PRO A 327 -37.49 34.85 -19.02
C PRO A 327 -37.65 33.34 -18.92
N CYS A 328 -36.57 32.62 -19.23
CA CYS A 328 -36.49 31.19 -18.98
C CYS A 328 -36.05 30.97 -17.53
N LEU A 329 -37.00 30.72 -16.65
CA LEU A 329 -36.77 30.56 -15.22
C LEU A 329 -37.15 29.14 -14.78
N ASP A 330 -36.59 28.75 -13.67
CA ASP A 330 -36.98 27.54 -12.93
C ASP A 330 -38.31 27.82 -12.23
N LYS A 331 -39.33 27.03 -12.54
CA LYS A 331 -40.70 27.23 -12.10
C LYS A 331 -40.95 26.51 -10.76
#